data_4ee3c05d9831a7963a0c9d852222a64e
#
_entry.id   4ee3c05d9831a7963a0c9d852222a64e
#
_cell.length_a   1.000
_cell.length_b   1.000
_cell.length_c   1.000
_cell.angle_alpha   90.00
_cell.angle_beta   90.00
_cell.angle_gamma   90.00
#
_symmetry.space_group_name_H-M   'P 1'
#
loop_
_entity.id
_entity.type
_entity.pdbx_description
1 polymer ?
#
loop_
_entity_poly.entity_id
_entity_poly.type
_entity_poly.pdbx_seq_one_letter_code
_entity_poly.pdbx_strand_id
1 'polypeptide(L)'
;MSGPLVGPVFAFTAAHAAIAAFYLDVVGLDAGATGDPTAHWLKAGAVDIVFHSPDDRETPPEVRAHSGFVIWFGVDDVKAAFDKARAAKAVVGDFYGDYFFVRDPEGRFVGIHANEEHGHGHDHDH
;
A
#
# COMPACT_ATOMS: atom_id res chain seq x y z
N MET A 1 -22.02 6.04 4.38
CA MET A 1 -20.91 6.39 3.51
C MET A 1 -19.67 6.64 4.35
N SER A 2 -18.60 6.10 3.98
CA SER A 2 -17.38 6.28 4.72
C SER A 2 -16.32 6.89 3.82
N GLY A 3 -15.45 7.67 4.39
CA GLY A 3 -14.29 8.16 3.68
C GLY A 3 -13.25 7.06 3.50
N PRO A 4 -12.13 7.41 2.88
CA PRO A 4 -11.04 6.44 2.70
C PRO A 4 -10.57 5.90 4.05
N LEU A 5 -10.23 4.63 4.05
CA LEU A 5 -9.68 3.96 5.22
C LEU A 5 -8.17 3.82 5.05
N VAL A 6 -7.45 3.87 6.17
CA VAL A 6 -6.01 3.63 6.11
C VAL A 6 -5.78 2.16 5.79
N GLY A 7 -5.03 1.90 4.74
CA GLY A 7 -4.60 0.57 4.39
C GLY A 7 -3.23 0.27 4.95
N PRO A 8 -2.46 -0.62 4.33
CA PRO A 8 -1.13 -0.92 4.82
C PRO A 8 -0.18 0.25 4.61
N VAL A 9 0.91 0.24 5.36
CA VAL A 9 2.00 1.18 5.19
C VAL A 9 3.17 0.38 4.61
N PHE A 10 3.61 0.75 3.40
CA PHE A 10 4.66 0.03 2.68
C PHE A 10 5.97 0.79 2.72
N ALA A 11 7.06 0.04 2.78
CA ALA A 11 8.37 0.57 2.45
C ALA A 11 9.06 -0.43 1.54
N PHE A 12 9.71 0.06 0.49
CA PHE A 12 10.40 -0.79 -0.48
C PHE A 12 11.87 -0.85 -0.11
N THR A 13 12.38 -2.06 0.08
CA THR A 13 13.77 -2.24 0.51
C THR A 13 14.25 -3.62 0.07
N ALA A 14 15.45 -3.68 -0.46
CA ALA A 14 16.08 -4.95 -0.83
C ALA A 14 16.41 -5.78 0.41
N ALA A 15 16.56 -5.13 1.56
CA ALA A 15 16.90 -5.82 2.80
C ALA A 15 15.67 -6.05 3.69
N HIS A 16 14.51 -6.39 3.06
CA HIS A 16 13.25 -6.42 3.80
C HIS A 16 13.27 -7.35 5.01
N ALA A 17 13.99 -8.47 4.94
CA ALA A 17 14.08 -9.37 6.10
C ALA A 17 14.80 -8.72 7.29
N ALA A 18 15.93 -8.06 7.02
CA ALA A 18 16.71 -7.41 8.07
C ALA A 18 15.96 -6.23 8.66
N ILE A 19 15.28 -5.47 7.81
CA ILE A 19 14.51 -4.32 8.26
C ILE A 19 13.32 -4.79 9.11
N ALA A 20 12.62 -5.83 8.66
CA ALA A 20 11.51 -6.38 9.44
C ALA A 20 11.98 -6.86 10.81
N ALA A 21 13.16 -7.53 10.87
CA ALA A 21 13.71 -7.99 12.13
C ALA A 21 13.95 -6.84 13.09
N PHE A 22 14.44 -5.71 12.59
CA PHE A 22 14.65 -4.52 13.42
C PHE A 22 13.32 -4.04 14.03
N TYR A 23 12.27 -3.98 13.22
CA TYR A 23 10.98 -3.50 13.71
C TYR A 23 10.33 -4.49 14.68
N LEU A 24 10.56 -5.79 14.49
CA LEU A 24 10.08 -6.78 15.45
C LEU A 24 10.86 -6.72 16.76
N ASP A 25 12.19 -6.67 16.69
CA ASP A 25 13.04 -6.87 17.85
C ASP A 25 13.28 -5.59 18.63
N VAL A 26 13.41 -4.46 17.92
CA VAL A 26 13.77 -3.19 18.55
C VAL A 26 12.53 -2.34 18.80
N VAL A 27 11.67 -2.20 17.79
CA VAL A 27 10.46 -1.39 17.93
C VAL A 27 9.36 -2.17 18.65
N GLY A 28 9.32 -3.48 18.46
CA GLY A 28 8.36 -4.31 19.17
C GLY A 28 7.03 -4.51 18.45
N LEU A 29 7.04 -4.42 17.12
CA LEU A 29 5.83 -4.72 16.36
C LEU A 29 5.55 -6.21 16.41
N ASP A 30 4.32 -6.59 16.13
CA ASP A 30 3.92 -7.99 16.07
C ASP A 30 4.13 -8.53 14.65
N ALA A 31 4.33 -9.85 14.57
CA ALA A 31 4.42 -10.51 13.28
C ALA A 31 3.05 -10.54 12.62
N GLY A 32 3.03 -10.30 11.32
CA GLY A 32 1.81 -10.34 10.54
C GLY A 32 1.72 -11.58 9.67
N ALA A 33 1.10 -11.43 8.49
CA ALA A 33 0.92 -12.55 7.56
C ALA A 33 2.26 -13.11 7.11
N THR A 34 2.28 -14.39 6.79
CA THR A 34 3.49 -15.07 6.34
C THR A 34 3.26 -15.69 4.97
N GLY A 35 4.34 -16.15 4.36
CA GLY A 35 4.25 -16.87 3.10
C GLY A 35 4.51 -16.03 1.86
N ASP A 36 4.75 -14.75 2.01
CA ASP A 36 5.07 -13.87 0.88
C ASP A 36 6.59 -13.80 0.74
N PRO A 37 7.18 -14.40 -0.29
CA PRO A 37 8.64 -14.38 -0.43
C PRO A 37 9.19 -13.01 -0.80
N THR A 38 8.34 -12.08 -1.24
CA THR A 38 8.78 -10.76 -1.69
C THR A 38 8.61 -9.70 -0.63
N ALA A 39 8.06 -10.03 0.54
CA ALA A 39 7.76 -9.03 1.55
C ALA A 39 7.69 -9.66 2.93
N HIS A 40 7.83 -8.80 3.94
CA HIS A 40 7.59 -9.17 5.34
C HIS A 40 6.47 -8.29 5.87
N TRP A 41 5.44 -8.93 6.41
CA TRP A 41 4.25 -8.27 6.93
C TRP A 41 4.30 -8.25 8.45
N LEU A 42 4.15 -7.07 9.02
CA LEU A 42 4.13 -6.85 10.46
C LEU A 42 2.84 -6.14 10.83
N LYS A 43 2.56 -6.07 12.12
CA LYS A 43 1.37 -5.39 12.59
C LYS A 43 1.72 -4.38 13.68
N ALA A 44 1.13 -3.21 13.56
CA ALA A 44 1.14 -2.20 14.62
C ALA A 44 -0.32 -1.98 14.98
N GLY A 45 -0.82 -2.76 15.95
CA GLY A 45 -2.25 -2.79 16.24
C GLY A 45 -3.02 -3.33 15.05
N ALA A 46 -3.97 -2.55 14.53
CA ALA A 46 -4.79 -2.95 13.39
C ALA A 46 -4.15 -2.58 12.05
N VAL A 47 -2.99 -1.94 12.05
CA VAL A 47 -2.35 -1.45 10.82
C VAL A 47 -1.27 -2.43 10.39
N ASP A 48 -1.30 -2.82 9.12
CA ASP A 48 -0.24 -3.65 8.54
C ASP A 48 0.92 -2.76 8.12
N ILE A 49 2.13 -3.16 8.50
CA ILE A 49 3.37 -2.51 8.09
C ILE A 49 4.12 -3.52 7.23
N VAL A 50 4.43 -3.16 5.98
CA VAL A 50 4.95 -4.11 5.02
C VAL A 50 6.28 -3.60 4.48
N PHE A 51 7.31 -4.45 4.58
CA PHE A 51 8.60 -4.19 3.96
C PHE A 51 8.73 -5.09 2.75
N HIS A 52 8.70 -4.48 1.58
CA HIS A 52 8.54 -5.17 0.31
C HIS A 52 9.78 -5.03 -0.56
N SER A 53 10.09 -6.08 -1.31
CA SER A 53 11.16 -6.03 -2.29
C SER A 53 10.89 -4.91 -3.30
N PRO A 54 11.94 -4.19 -3.74
CA PRO A 54 11.75 -3.18 -4.78
C PRO A 54 11.58 -3.78 -6.17
N ASP A 55 11.65 -5.11 -6.32
CA ASP A 55 11.50 -5.78 -7.61
C ASP A 55 10.03 -6.09 -7.87
N ASP A 56 9.22 -5.05 -8.00
CA ASP A 56 7.78 -5.19 -8.24
C ASP A 56 7.42 -4.44 -9.50
N ARG A 57 7.06 -5.19 -10.54
CA ARG A 57 6.78 -4.60 -11.84
C ARG A 57 5.45 -3.87 -11.89
N GLU A 58 4.59 -4.10 -10.90
CA GLU A 58 3.29 -3.44 -10.83
C GLU A 58 3.32 -2.25 -9.87
N THR A 59 4.52 -1.71 -9.66
CA THR A 59 4.70 -0.48 -8.90
C THR A 59 5.61 0.44 -9.74
N PRO A 60 5.27 1.72 -9.88
CA PRO A 60 6.10 2.64 -10.66
C PRO A 60 7.53 2.66 -10.14
N PRO A 61 8.53 2.75 -11.04
CA PRO A 61 9.93 2.72 -10.60
C PRO A 61 10.28 3.81 -9.60
N GLU A 62 9.73 5.00 -9.75
CA GLU A 62 10.05 6.07 -8.80
C GLU A 62 9.51 5.78 -7.41
N VAL A 63 8.39 5.06 -7.30
CA VAL A 63 7.85 4.66 -6.00
C VAL A 63 8.74 3.59 -5.39
N ARG A 64 9.15 2.60 -6.18
CA ARG A 64 10.01 1.51 -5.69
C ARG A 64 11.37 2.01 -5.22
N ALA A 65 11.86 3.07 -5.84
CA ALA A 65 13.16 3.65 -5.49
C ALA A 65 13.08 4.57 -4.29
N HIS A 66 11.87 4.94 -3.87
CA HIS A 66 11.69 5.85 -2.75
C HIS A 66 11.97 5.11 -1.43
N SER A 67 12.78 5.69 -0.57
CA SER A 67 13.18 5.03 0.68
C SER A 67 12.22 5.27 1.84
N GLY A 68 11.23 6.12 1.67
CA GLY A 68 10.25 6.41 2.72
C GLY A 68 9.09 5.44 2.72
N PHE A 69 8.17 5.68 3.63
CA PHE A 69 6.95 4.88 3.70
C PHE A 69 5.91 5.39 2.73
N VAL A 70 5.15 4.46 2.16
CA VAL A 70 4.00 4.73 1.32
C VAL A 70 2.77 4.30 2.10
N ILE A 71 1.87 5.24 2.37
CA ILE A 71 0.63 4.93 3.07
C ILE A 71 -0.43 4.64 2.04
N TRP A 72 -1.19 3.56 2.26
CA TRP A 72 -2.26 3.16 1.36
C TRP A 72 -3.60 3.56 1.96
N PHE A 73 -4.51 3.97 1.09
CA PHE A 73 -5.89 4.25 1.48
C PHE A 73 -6.83 3.40 0.65
N GLY A 74 -7.78 2.75 1.31
CA GLY A 74 -8.83 1.99 0.64
C GLY A 74 -10.02 2.88 0.34
N VAL A 75 -10.53 2.80 -0.88
CA VAL A 75 -11.68 3.59 -1.31
C VAL A 75 -12.76 2.67 -1.88
N ASP A 76 -14.00 3.13 -1.85
CA ASP A 76 -15.12 2.32 -2.32
C ASP A 76 -15.14 2.21 -3.84
N ASP A 77 -14.74 3.25 -4.55
CA ASP A 77 -14.77 3.29 -6.01
C ASP A 77 -13.40 3.73 -6.50
N VAL A 78 -12.55 2.73 -6.74
CA VAL A 78 -11.15 3.02 -7.11
C VAL A 78 -11.06 3.67 -8.49
N LYS A 79 -11.97 3.33 -9.41
CA LYS A 79 -11.94 3.93 -10.73
C LYS A 79 -12.31 5.41 -10.69
N ALA A 80 -13.31 5.76 -9.88
CA ALA A 80 -13.68 7.16 -9.71
C ALA A 80 -12.54 7.94 -9.05
N ALA A 81 -11.86 7.32 -8.07
CA ALA A 81 -10.71 7.94 -7.43
C ALA A 81 -9.58 8.17 -8.44
N PHE A 82 -9.35 7.18 -9.31
CA PHE A 82 -8.34 7.30 -10.35
C PHE A 82 -8.65 8.45 -11.30
N ASP A 83 -9.91 8.54 -11.77
CA ASP A 83 -10.30 9.61 -12.70
C ASP A 83 -10.10 10.99 -12.05
N LYS A 84 -10.42 11.11 -10.77
CA LYS A 84 -10.24 12.35 -10.03
C LYS A 84 -8.76 12.71 -9.89
N ALA A 85 -7.94 11.74 -9.56
CA ALA A 85 -6.51 11.95 -9.41
C ALA A 85 -5.86 12.29 -10.74
N ARG A 86 -6.29 11.65 -11.82
CA ARG A 86 -5.78 11.95 -13.15
C ARG A 86 -6.14 13.37 -13.58
N ALA A 87 -7.36 13.81 -13.28
CA ALA A 87 -7.77 15.18 -13.58
C ALA A 87 -6.90 16.18 -12.81
N ALA A 88 -6.46 15.82 -11.62
CA ALA A 88 -5.58 16.67 -10.81
C ALA A 88 -4.10 16.51 -11.19
N LYS A 89 -3.80 15.64 -12.17
CA LYS A 89 -2.44 15.38 -12.64
C LYS A 89 -1.55 14.82 -11.54
N ALA A 90 -2.13 14.04 -10.64
CA ALA A 90 -1.43 13.49 -9.48
C ALA A 90 -1.01 12.03 -9.67
N VAL A 91 -1.49 11.35 -10.72
CA VAL A 91 -1.24 9.92 -10.89
C VAL A 91 0.22 9.68 -11.24
N VAL A 92 0.81 8.65 -10.61
CA VAL A 92 2.17 8.20 -10.87
C VAL A 92 2.07 6.79 -11.44
N GLY A 93 2.56 6.60 -12.67
CA GLY A 93 2.51 5.28 -13.30
C GLY A 93 1.13 4.96 -13.86
N ASP A 94 0.79 3.69 -13.83
CA ASP A 94 -0.40 3.18 -14.49
C ASP A 94 -1.52 2.91 -13.49
N PHE A 95 -2.72 2.63 -14.02
CA PHE A 95 -3.82 2.10 -13.24
C PHE A 95 -3.74 0.58 -13.32
N TYR A 96 -3.58 -0.07 -12.17
CA TYR A 96 -3.33 -1.51 -12.11
C TYR A 96 -4.59 -2.34 -11.88
N GLY A 97 -5.74 -1.73 -12.08
CA GLY A 97 -7.03 -2.40 -11.92
C GLY A 97 -7.63 -2.17 -10.55
N ASP A 98 -6.97 -2.66 -9.54
CA ASP A 98 -7.46 -2.53 -8.16
C ASP A 98 -6.79 -1.40 -7.40
N TYR A 99 -5.74 -0.82 -7.97
CA TYR A 99 -4.99 0.20 -7.24
C TYR A 99 -4.18 1.07 -8.21
N PHE A 100 -3.71 2.18 -7.68
CA PHE A 100 -2.81 3.09 -8.40
C PHE A 100 -2.08 3.94 -7.36
N PHE A 101 -1.11 4.72 -7.83
CA PHE A 101 -0.32 5.59 -6.96
C PHE A 101 -0.50 7.04 -7.35
N VAL A 102 -0.42 7.92 -6.37
CA VAL A 102 -0.43 9.36 -6.59
C VAL A 102 0.76 9.99 -5.88
N ARG A 103 1.07 11.20 -6.31
CA ARG A 103 2.08 12.01 -5.65
C ARG A 103 1.38 13.24 -5.07
N ASP A 104 1.60 13.51 -3.80
CA ASP A 104 1.02 14.70 -3.19
C ASP A 104 1.79 15.96 -3.63
N PRO A 105 1.30 17.17 -3.29
CA PRO A 105 1.97 18.39 -3.76
C PRO A 105 3.41 18.55 -3.28
N GLU A 106 3.82 17.84 -2.24
CA GLU A 106 5.19 17.90 -1.75
C GLU A 106 6.02 16.72 -2.20
N GLY A 107 5.46 15.86 -3.07
CA GLY A 107 6.22 14.78 -3.66
C GLY A 107 6.16 13.45 -2.92
N ARG A 108 5.32 13.33 -1.92
CA ARG A 108 5.16 12.05 -1.22
C ARG A 108 4.28 11.12 -2.03
N PHE A 109 4.64 9.85 -2.06
CA PHE A 109 3.85 8.85 -2.76
C PHE A 109 2.78 8.28 -1.84
N VAL A 110 1.60 8.07 -2.41
CA VAL A 110 0.45 7.52 -1.69
C VAL A 110 -0.16 6.44 -2.57
N GLY A 111 -0.54 5.31 -1.97
CA GLY A 111 -1.23 4.25 -2.68
C GLY A 111 -2.74 4.34 -2.46
N ILE A 112 -3.50 4.10 -3.50
CA ILE A 112 -4.97 4.07 -3.43
C ILE A 112 -5.40 2.71 -3.95
N HIS A 113 -6.20 1.98 -3.17
CA HIS A 113 -6.66 0.66 -3.57
C HIS A 113 -8.16 0.52 -3.34
N ALA A 114 -8.75 -0.47 -4.03
CA ALA A 114 -10.14 -0.79 -3.82
C ALA A 114 -10.34 -1.30 -2.40
N ASN A 115 -11.41 -0.87 -1.77
CA ASN A 115 -11.73 -1.30 -0.42
C ASN A 115 -12.32 -2.69 -0.49
N GLU A 116 -11.52 -3.70 -0.16
CA GLU A 116 -11.90 -5.09 -0.35
C GLU A 116 -13.00 -5.54 0.60
N GLU A 117 -13.26 -4.80 1.64
CA GLU A 117 -14.32 -5.16 2.56
C GLU A 117 -15.68 -5.09 1.92
N HIS A 118 -15.79 -4.38 0.83
CA HIS A 118 -17.04 -4.32 0.08
C HIS A 118 -17.17 -5.45 -0.90
N GLY A 119 -16.12 -6.11 -1.19
CA GLY A 119 -16.13 -7.22 -2.11
C GLY A 119 -16.65 -8.46 -1.50
N HIS A 120 -17.04 -8.54 -0.48
CA HIS A 120 -17.40 -9.78 0.05
C HIS A 120 -18.58 -9.80 0.88
N GLY A 121 -18.52 -9.42 0.53
CA GLY A 121 -19.02 -9.35 0.90
C GLY A 121 -19.79 -9.72 1.17
N HIS A 122 -19.86 -9.39 0.85
CA HIS A 122 -20.23 -9.61 0.69
C HIS A 122 -20.60 -10.17 0.54
N ASP A 123 -20.80 -10.08 0.30
CA ASP A 123 -20.82 -10.60 -0.12
C ASP A 123 -20.95 -11.22 -0.16
N HIS A 124 -21.31 -11.18 -0.23
CA HIS A 124 -21.21 -11.70 -0.61
C HIS A 124 -21.44 -12.10 -0.93
N ASP A 125 -21.84 -11.82 -1.12
CA ASP A 125 -21.83 -12.13 -1.65
C ASP A 125 -21.85 -12.52 -1.97
N HIS A 126 -22.20 -12.55 -1.95
CA HIS A 126 -21.94 -12.76 -2.56
C HIS A 126 -22.11 -13.20 -2.82
#